data_283791043bd7d08d86fa4d30d097ff79
#
_entry.id   283791043bd7d08d86fa4d30d097ff79
#
_cell.length_a   1.000
_cell.length_b   1.000
_cell.length_c   1.000
_cell.angle_alpha   90.00
_cell.angle_beta   90.00
_cell.angle_gamma   90.00
#
_symmetry.space_group_name_H-M   'P 1'
#
loop_
_entity.id
_entity.type
_entity.pdbx_description
1 polymer ?
#
loop_
_entity_poly.entity_id
_entity_poly.type
_entity_poly.pdbx_seq_one_letter_code
_entity_poly.pdbx_strand_id
1 'polypeptide(L)'
;KIITSEQKLTTLLPLITRLVSESFGFYHTGIFLVNETKQFAVLQAANSEGGKIMLARGHKLEVGATGIVGYVAKFGTPRIALDVGLDAVYFNNPDLPNTRSEMALPLKVRDETIGVLDVQSERPGVFNDNNVKTLSILADQISIAIENARLFTQTQQALMEAQTLYRQNLQDSWLTFSRDETSIGYQ
;
A
#
# COMPACT_ATOMS: atom_id res chain seq x y z
N LYS A 1 22.91 -6.75 1.78
CA LYS A 1 21.93 -5.87 1.07
C LYS A 1 20.73 -5.72 1.98
N ILE A 2 20.48 -4.51 2.49
CA ILE A 2 19.34 -4.23 3.36
C ILE A 2 18.12 -4.12 2.44
N ILE A 3 17.12 -4.97 2.70
CA ILE A 3 15.84 -4.93 1.98
C ILE A 3 15.01 -3.82 2.62
N THR A 4 14.69 -2.78 1.87
CA THR A 4 13.83 -1.68 2.31
C THR A 4 12.35 -2.11 2.35
N SER A 5 11.47 -1.35 3.04
CA SER A 5 10.02 -1.64 3.05
C SER A 5 9.43 -1.57 1.65
N GLU A 6 9.89 -0.61 0.85
CA GLU A 6 9.46 -0.49 -0.54
C GLU A 6 9.78 -1.77 -1.31
N GLN A 7 11.00 -2.34 -1.14
CA GLN A 7 11.36 -3.61 -1.78
C GLN A 7 10.54 -4.79 -1.28
N LYS A 8 10.13 -4.81 0.00
CA LYS A 8 9.23 -5.85 0.52
C LYS A 8 7.83 -5.70 -0.04
N LEU A 9 7.27 -4.49 -0.07
CA LEU A 9 5.95 -4.22 -0.59
C LEU A 9 5.87 -4.43 -2.11
N THR A 10 6.89 -4.00 -2.87
CA THR A 10 6.95 -4.23 -4.33
C THR A 10 7.01 -5.70 -4.72
N THR A 11 7.38 -6.59 -3.82
CA THR A 11 7.33 -8.03 -4.04
C THR A 11 6.03 -8.65 -3.52
N LEU A 12 5.57 -8.21 -2.35
CA LEU A 12 4.43 -8.79 -1.65
C LEU A 12 3.10 -8.42 -2.31
N LEU A 13 2.88 -7.14 -2.64
CA LEU A 13 1.58 -6.68 -3.15
C LEU A 13 1.22 -7.29 -4.51
N PRO A 14 2.13 -7.41 -5.50
CA PRO A 14 1.84 -8.12 -6.75
C PRO A 14 1.53 -9.61 -6.55
N LEU A 15 2.19 -10.27 -5.59
CA LEU A 15 1.89 -11.66 -5.26
C LEU A 15 0.46 -11.79 -4.70
N ILE A 16 0.08 -10.90 -3.79
CA ILE A 16 -1.26 -10.88 -3.20
C ILE A 16 -2.33 -10.65 -4.26
N THR A 17 -2.19 -9.63 -5.13
CA THR A 17 -3.18 -9.34 -6.18
C THR A 17 -3.38 -10.51 -7.12
N ARG A 18 -2.28 -11.19 -7.48
CA ARG A 18 -2.35 -12.40 -8.31
C ARG A 18 -3.07 -13.54 -7.59
N LEU A 19 -2.69 -13.87 -6.35
CA LEU A 19 -3.29 -14.96 -5.59
C LEU A 19 -4.78 -14.74 -5.34
N VAL A 20 -5.20 -13.50 -5.01
CA VAL A 20 -6.62 -13.17 -4.84
C VAL A 20 -7.37 -13.37 -6.15
N SER A 21 -6.86 -12.85 -7.27
CA SER A 21 -7.50 -13.00 -8.57
C SER A 21 -7.63 -14.47 -9.00
N GLU A 22 -6.56 -15.25 -8.89
CA GLU A 22 -6.55 -16.67 -9.24
C GLU A 22 -7.48 -17.51 -8.36
N SER A 23 -7.47 -17.24 -7.04
CA SER A 23 -8.28 -18.02 -6.07
C SER A 23 -9.79 -17.79 -6.20
N PHE A 24 -10.21 -16.59 -6.59
CA PHE A 24 -11.63 -16.22 -6.71
C PHE A 24 -12.11 -16.09 -8.14
N GLY A 25 -11.21 -16.16 -9.12
CA GLY A 25 -11.54 -16.00 -10.55
C GLY A 25 -11.94 -14.58 -10.91
N PHE A 26 -11.32 -13.56 -10.29
CA PHE A 26 -11.59 -12.16 -10.60
C PHE A 26 -10.87 -11.70 -11.86
N TYR A 27 -11.54 -10.84 -12.64
CA TYR A 27 -11.00 -10.17 -13.80
C TYR A 27 -9.85 -9.24 -13.45
N HIS A 28 -10.00 -8.49 -12.35
CA HIS A 28 -9.00 -7.57 -11.86
C HIS A 28 -8.94 -7.61 -10.34
N THR A 29 -7.72 -7.49 -9.81
CA THR A 29 -7.46 -7.22 -8.41
C THR A 29 -6.39 -6.14 -8.33
N GLY A 30 -6.67 -5.06 -7.62
CA GLY A 30 -5.79 -3.92 -7.39
C GLY A 30 -5.61 -3.63 -5.92
N ILE A 31 -4.43 -3.16 -5.52
CA ILE A 31 -4.16 -2.62 -4.20
C ILE A 31 -3.71 -1.17 -4.35
N PHE A 32 -4.48 -0.29 -3.75
CA PHE A 32 -4.19 1.14 -3.66
C PHE A 32 -3.70 1.47 -2.25
N LEU A 33 -2.69 2.34 -2.15
CA LEU A 33 -2.29 2.93 -0.87
C LEU A 33 -2.62 4.42 -0.85
N VAL A 34 -3.13 4.89 0.27
CA VAL A 34 -3.39 6.33 0.49
C VAL A 34 -2.05 7.03 0.69
N ASN A 35 -1.82 8.11 -0.06
CA ASN A 35 -0.60 8.88 0.04
C ASN A 35 -0.51 9.67 1.36
N GLU A 36 0.68 10.17 1.69
CA GLU A 36 0.93 10.90 2.94
C GLU A 36 0.02 12.13 3.12
N THR A 37 -0.32 12.82 2.03
CA THR A 37 -1.23 13.98 2.06
C THR A 37 -2.70 13.60 2.21
N LYS A 38 -3.03 12.31 2.17
CA LYS A 38 -4.40 11.75 2.21
C LYS A 38 -5.32 12.25 1.08
N GLN A 39 -4.75 12.77 0.01
CA GLN A 39 -5.50 13.30 -1.13
C GLN A 39 -5.77 12.25 -2.20
N PHE A 40 -4.87 11.27 -2.35
CA PHE A 40 -4.94 10.27 -3.40
C PHE A 40 -4.75 8.85 -2.87
N ALA A 41 -5.56 7.94 -3.41
CA ALA A 41 -5.30 6.51 -3.38
C ALA A 41 -4.50 6.14 -4.64
N VAL A 42 -3.26 5.70 -4.47
CA VAL A 42 -2.30 5.43 -5.54
C VAL A 42 -2.18 3.93 -5.75
N LEU A 43 -2.35 3.46 -6.99
CA LEU A 43 -2.25 2.05 -7.34
C LEU A 43 -0.80 1.56 -7.14
N GLN A 44 -0.62 0.54 -6.30
CA GLN A 44 0.68 -0.05 -5.98
C GLN A 44 0.90 -1.42 -6.61
N ALA A 45 -0.17 -2.17 -6.81
CA ALA A 45 -0.13 -3.49 -7.44
C ALA A 45 -1.44 -3.81 -8.14
N ALA A 46 -1.35 -4.53 -9.24
CA ALA A 46 -2.49 -5.07 -9.97
C ALA A 46 -2.08 -6.30 -10.78
N ASN A 47 -3.02 -7.22 -11.04
CA ASN A 47 -2.74 -8.48 -11.74
C ASN A 47 -3.14 -8.49 -13.21
N SER A 48 -4.11 -7.66 -13.64
CA SER A 48 -4.63 -7.64 -15.01
C SER A 48 -3.76 -6.85 -15.98
N GLU A 49 -3.93 -7.04 -17.28
CA GLU A 49 -3.22 -6.25 -18.31
C GLU A 49 -3.56 -4.76 -18.20
N GLY A 50 -4.84 -4.41 -18.04
CA GLY A 50 -5.24 -3.02 -17.76
C GLY A 50 -4.62 -2.48 -16.49
N GLY A 51 -4.50 -3.32 -15.46
CA GLY A 51 -3.80 -2.98 -14.21
C GLY A 51 -2.32 -2.67 -14.42
N LYS A 52 -1.61 -3.39 -15.29
CA LYS A 52 -0.22 -3.08 -15.65
C LYS A 52 -0.09 -1.74 -16.36
N ILE A 53 -1.02 -1.41 -17.25
CA ILE A 53 -1.07 -0.09 -17.93
C ILE A 53 -1.29 1.02 -16.89
N MET A 54 -2.24 0.82 -15.98
CA MET A 54 -2.51 1.76 -14.89
C MET A 54 -1.29 1.98 -13.99
N LEU A 55 -0.58 0.90 -13.61
CA LEU A 55 0.65 0.99 -12.81
C LEU A 55 1.73 1.78 -13.54
N ALA A 56 1.96 1.52 -14.83
CA ALA A 56 2.99 2.18 -15.62
C ALA A 56 2.80 3.71 -15.71
N ARG A 57 1.55 4.21 -15.67
CA ARG A 57 1.24 5.64 -15.68
C ARG A 57 1.07 6.26 -14.28
N GLY A 58 1.29 5.50 -13.20
CA GLY A 58 1.12 5.99 -11.83
C GLY A 58 -0.33 6.32 -11.50
N HIS A 59 -1.27 5.44 -11.86
CA HIS A 59 -2.71 5.66 -11.69
C HIS A 59 -3.06 5.94 -10.23
N LYS A 60 -3.85 7.00 -10.03
CA LYS A 60 -4.33 7.43 -8.71
C LYS A 60 -5.74 7.95 -8.80
N LEU A 61 -6.49 7.80 -7.72
CA LEU A 61 -7.88 8.23 -7.58
C LEU A 61 -7.96 9.21 -6.41
N GLU A 62 -8.71 10.30 -6.58
CA GLU A 62 -8.90 11.29 -5.53
C GLU A 62 -9.77 10.72 -4.41
N VAL A 63 -9.29 10.86 -3.17
CA VAL A 63 -9.95 10.36 -1.96
C VAL A 63 -11.25 11.11 -1.72
N GLY A 64 -12.37 10.40 -1.75
CA GLY A 64 -13.71 10.94 -1.54
C GLY A 64 -14.39 11.51 -2.79
N ALA A 65 -13.69 11.60 -3.93
CA ALA A 65 -14.24 12.21 -5.14
C ALA A 65 -14.39 11.23 -6.31
N THR A 66 -13.44 10.30 -6.51
CA THR A 66 -13.39 9.48 -7.72
C THR A 66 -13.62 8.00 -7.43
N GLY A 67 -14.73 7.46 -7.94
CA GLY A 67 -15.02 6.04 -8.01
C GLY A 67 -15.22 5.34 -6.66
N ILE A 68 -15.45 4.05 -6.73
CA ILE A 68 -15.68 3.18 -5.56
C ILE A 68 -14.45 3.15 -4.65
N VAL A 69 -13.24 3.07 -5.22
CA VAL A 69 -11.99 3.11 -4.46
C VAL A 69 -11.81 4.43 -3.72
N GLY A 70 -12.04 5.58 -4.38
CA GLY A 70 -11.96 6.90 -3.73
C GLY A 70 -12.95 7.05 -2.58
N TYR A 71 -14.17 6.52 -2.75
CA TYR A 71 -15.18 6.47 -1.71
C TYR A 71 -14.70 5.66 -0.49
N VAL A 72 -14.23 4.42 -0.71
CA VAL A 72 -13.76 3.53 0.35
C VAL A 72 -12.53 4.11 1.07
N ALA A 73 -11.62 4.72 0.33
CA ALA A 73 -10.45 5.41 0.90
C ALA A 73 -10.85 6.53 1.87
N LYS A 74 -11.95 7.25 1.58
CA LYS A 74 -12.46 8.35 2.41
C LYS A 74 -13.21 7.88 3.64
N PHE A 75 -14.18 6.97 3.43
CA PHE A 75 -15.13 6.62 4.47
C PHE A 75 -14.73 5.38 5.28
N GLY A 76 -13.75 4.62 4.81
CA GLY A 76 -13.29 3.42 5.50
C GLY A 76 -14.34 2.33 5.65
N THR A 77 -15.35 2.31 4.78
CA THR A 77 -16.42 1.29 4.75
C THR A 77 -16.40 0.55 3.42
N PRO A 78 -16.61 -0.76 3.40
CA PRO A 78 -16.73 -1.52 2.16
C PRO A 78 -17.80 -0.95 1.23
N ARG A 79 -17.54 -1.00 -0.08
CA ARG A 79 -18.54 -0.67 -1.09
C ARG A 79 -18.57 -1.73 -2.18
N ILE A 80 -19.78 -2.09 -2.59
CA ILE A 80 -20.02 -3.13 -3.59
C ILE A 80 -20.98 -2.57 -4.64
N ALA A 81 -20.56 -2.58 -5.91
CA ALA A 81 -21.41 -2.40 -7.06
C ALA A 81 -21.68 -3.76 -7.69
N LEU A 82 -22.88 -4.29 -7.49
CA LEU A 82 -23.28 -5.58 -8.05
C LEU A 82 -23.47 -5.51 -9.57
N ASP A 83 -23.80 -4.34 -10.11
CA ASP A 83 -23.72 -3.98 -11.52
C ASP A 83 -23.24 -2.54 -11.65
N VAL A 84 -22.04 -2.34 -12.15
CA VAL A 84 -21.38 -1.02 -12.22
C VAL A 84 -22.17 -0.01 -13.07
N GLY A 85 -22.97 -0.47 -14.03
CA GLY A 85 -23.82 0.40 -14.83
C GLY A 85 -24.96 1.06 -14.05
N LEU A 86 -25.25 0.59 -12.84
CA LEU A 86 -26.30 1.08 -11.96
C LEU A 86 -25.72 1.83 -10.73
N ASP A 87 -24.42 1.81 -10.50
CA ASP A 87 -23.80 2.48 -9.34
C ASP A 87 -23.41 3.92 -9.67
N ALA A 88 -23.96 4.86 -8.92
CA ALA A 88 -23.75 6.29 -9.10
C ALA A 88 -22.33 6.78 -8.77
N VAL A 89 -21.54 5.97 -8.06
CA VAL A 89 -20.17 6.30 -7.62
C VAL A 89 -19.12 5.61 -8.51
N TYR A 90 -19.54 4.68 -9.37
CA TYR A 90 -18.62 3.95 -10.24
C TYR A 90 -17.87 4.89 -11.20
N PHE A 91 -16.57 4.67 -11.31
CA PHE A 91 -15.71 5.32 -12.30
C PHE A 91 -15.46 4.37 -13.47
N ASN A 92 -15.97 4.71 -14.67
CA ASN A 92 -15.73 3.92 -15.87
C ASN A 92 -14.26 4.03 -16.31
N ASN A 93 -13.46 3.02 -15.96
CA ASN A 93 -12.04 2.98 -16.27
C ASN A 93 -11.81 2.38 -17.68
N PRO A 94 -11.24 3.15 -18.63
CA PRO A 94 -11.00 2.66 -19.98
C PRO A 94 -9.99 1.51 -20.05
N ASP A 95 -9.14 1.33 -19.06
CA ASP A 95 -8.19 0.21 -19.00
C ASP A 95 -8.82 -1.08 -18.46
N LEU A 96 -10.04 -0.99 -17.91
CA LEU A 96 -10.82 -2.13 -17.40
C LEU A 96 -12.23 -2.17 -18.01
N PRO A 97 -12.35 -2.20 -19.35
CA PRO A 97 -13.64 -2.00 -20.04
C PRO A 97 -14.65 -3.12 -19.79
N ASN A 98 -14.20 -4.30 -19.35
CA ASN A 98 -15.07 -5.47 -19.15
C ASN A 98 -15.66 -5.55 -17.74
N THR A 99 -15.40 -4.60 -16.87
CA THR A 99 -15.93 -4.61 -15.51
C THR A 99 -17.45 -4.56 -15.50
N ARG A 100 -18.08 -5.53 -14.85
CA ARG A 100 -19.55 -5.60 -14.66
C ARG A 100 -19.94 -5.52 -13.18
N SER A 101 -19.09 -5.96 -12.28
CA SER A 101 -19.25 -5.73 -10.84
C SER A 101 -17.90 -5.42 -10.20
N GLU A 102 -17.95 -4.62 -9.13
CA GLU A 102 -16.77 -4.17 -8.39
C GLU A 102 -17.04 -4.19 -6.89
N MET A 103 -16.04 -4.60 -6.13
CA MET A 103 -16.03 -4.50 -4.67
C MET A 103 -14.72 -3.90 -4.21
N ALA A 104 -14.80 -2.84 -3.41
CA ALA A 104 -13.65 -2.25 -2.76
C ALA A 104 -13.77 -2.41 -1.23
N LEU A 105 -12.68 -2.82 -0.62
CA LEU A 105 -12.56 -3.07 0.81
C LEU A 105 -11.46 -2.19 1.40
N PRO A 106 -11.70 -1.52 2.54
CA PRO A 106 -10.68 -0.70 3.17
C PRO A 106 -9.57 -1.57 3.76
N LEU A 107 -8.34 -1.16 3.55
CA LEU A 107 -7.17 -1.65 4.27
C LEU A 107 -6.97 -0.73 5.48
N LYS A 108 -7.18 -1.26 6.68
CA LYS A 108 -7.15 -0.46 7.91
C LYS A 108 -6.06 -0.89 8.88
N VAL A 109 -5.45 0.12 9.50
CA VAL A 109 -4.61 -0.07 10.68
C VAL A 109 -5.23 0.74 11.80
N ARG A 110 -5.69 0.08 12.85
CA ARG A 110 -6.55 0.67 13.89
C ARG A 110 -7.81 1.26 13.24
N ASP A 111 -8.03 2.56 13.36
CA ASP A 111 -9.18 3.26 12.79
C ASP A 111 -8.85 4.03 11.50
N GLU A 112 -7.60 3.95 11.02
CA GLU A 112 -7.13 4.68 9.84
C GLU A 112 -7.17 3.80 8.59
N THR A 113 -7.74 4.31 7.50
CA THR A 113 -7.68 3.67 6.18
C THR A 113 -6.34 4.01 5.53
N ILE A 114 -5.47 3.02 5.40
CA ILE A 114 -4.15 3.14 4.78
C ILE A 114 -4.16 2.79 3.29
N GLY A 115 -5.22 2.17 2.82
CA GLY A 115 -5.35 1.74 1.43
C GLY A 115 -6.70 1.11 1.13
N VAL A 116 -6.82 0.55 -0.07
CA VAL A 116 -8.03 -0.12 -0.56
C VAL A 116 -7.62 -1.36 -1.36
N LEU A 117 -8.27 -2.48 -1.07
CA LEU A 117 -8.28 -3.67 -1.92
C LEU A 117 -9.47 -3.55 -2.86
N ASP A 118 -9.19 -3.50 -4.16
CA ASP A 118 -10.17 -3.44 -5.23
C ASP A 118 -10.23 -4.77 -5.98
N VAL A 119 -11.41 -5.33 -6.16
CA VAL A 119 -11.66 -6.55 -6.93
C VAL A 119 -12.81 -6.36 -7.90
N GLN A 120 -12.61 -6.78 -9.16
CA GLN A 120 -13.57 -6.57 -10.22
C GLN A 120 -13.83 -7.84 -11.00
N SER A 121 -15.05 -7.98 -11.52
CA SER A 121 -15.50 -9.14 -12.31
C SER A 121 -16.20 -8.70 -13.59
N GLU A 122 -16.02 -9.51 -14.64
CA GLU A 122 -16.76 -9.37 -15.92
C GLU A 122 -18.23 -9.83 -15.82
N ARG A 123 -18.64 -10.37 -14.69
CA ARG A 123 -20.01 -10.81 -14.43
C ARG A 123 -20.65 -9.94 -13.35
N PRO A 124 -21.91 -9.55 -13.52
CA PRO A 124 -22.67 -8.86 -12.49
C PRO A 124 -23.03 -9.82 -11.35
N GLY A 125 -23.26 -9.29 -10.14
CA GLY A 125 -23.81 -10.01 -9.00
C GLY A 125 -22.92 -11.09 -8.40
N VAL A 126 -21.60 -11.09 -8.64
CA VAL A 126 -20.72 -12.17 -8.13
C VAL A 126 -20.34 -12.00 -6.67
N PHE A 127 -20.47 -10.82 -6.11
CA PHE A 127 -20.07 -10.54 -4.73
C PHE A 127 -21.21 -10.85 -3.75
N ASN A 128 -21.21 -12.08 -3.24
CA ASN A 128 -22.13 -12.54 -2.20
C ASN A 128 -21.54 -12.34 -0.80
N ASP A 129 -22.35 -12.55 0.25
CA ASP A 129 -21.94 -12.35 1.64
C ASP A 129 -20.71 -13.17 2.05
N ASN A 130 -20.53 -14.38 1.50
CA ASN A 130 -19.39 -15.22 1.79
C ASN A 130 -18.11 -14.64 1.18
N ASN A 131 -18.18 -14.16 -0.07
CA ASN A 131 -17.06 -13.50 -0.73
C ASN A 131 -16.67 -12.23 0.04
N VAL A 132 -17.64 -11.43 0.44
CA VAL A 132 -17.41 -10.21 1.22
C VAL A 132 -16.71 -10.52 2.55
N LYS A 133 -17.19 -11.50 3.31
CA LYS A 133 -16.58 -11.91 4.58
C LYS A 133 -15.13 -12.39 4.39
N THR A 134 -14.92 -13.29 3.42
CA THR A 134 -13.59 -13.85 3.17
C THR A 134 -12.60 -12.78 2.72
N LEU A 135 -13.01 -11.91 1.81
CA LEU A 135 -12.15 -10.84 1.30
C LEU A 135 -11.94 -9.73 2.34
N SER A 136 -12.90 -9.48 3.25
CA SER A 136 -12.68 -8.58 4.39
C SER A 136 -11.61 -9.10 5.33
N ILE A 137 -11.61 -10.39 5.65
CA ILE A 137 -10.53 -11.00 6.45
C ILE A 137 -9.18 -10.88 5.73
N LEU A 138 -9.14 -11.09 4.42
CA LEU A 138 -7.92 -10.90 3.63
C LEU A 138 -7.46 -9.45 3.63
N ALA A 139 -8.37 -8.48 3.51
CA ALA A 139 -8.06 -7.06 3.60
C ALA A 139 -7.41 -6.69 4.94
N ASP A 140 -7.92 -7.24 6.04
CA ASP A 140 -7.32 -7.07 7.37
C ASP A 140 -5.89 -7.66 7.43
N GLN A 141 -5.68 -8.85 6.88
CA GLN A 141 -4.35 -9.49 6.84
C GLN A 141 -3.36 -8.70 5.94
N ILE A 142 -3.83 -8.19 4.81
CA ILE A 142 -3.05 -7.31 3.93
C ILE A 142 -2.64 -6.04 4.67
N SER A 143 -3.56 -5.44 5.42
CA SER A 143 -3.29 -4.23 6.21
C SER A 143 -2.19 -4.46 7.25
N ILE A 144 -2.25 -5.58 7.96
CA ILE A 144 -1.22 -6.00 8.94
C ILE A 144 0.12 -6.21 8.24
N ALA A 145 0.14 -6.87 7.08
CA ALA A 145 1.37 -7.11 6.33
C ALA A 145 2.03 -5.82 5.83
N ILE A 146 1.23 -4.86 5.35
CA ILE A 146 1.70 -3.54 4.93
C ILE A 146 2.30 -2.78 6.12
N GLU A 147 1.60 -2.73 7.24
CA GLU A 147 2.05 -2.03 8.44
C GLU A 147 3.34 -2.66 9.01
N ASN A 148 3.42 -3.98 9.06
CA ASN A 148 4.63 -4.67 9.48
C ASN A 148 5.83 -4.35 8.59
N ALA A 149 5.64 -4.30 7.27
CA ALA A 149 6.69 -3.92 6.32
C ALA A 149 7.15 -2.47 6.56
N ARG A 150 6.21 -1.55 6.81
CA ARG A 150 6.49 -0.15 7.10
C ARG A 150 7.26 0.03 8.41
N LEU A 151 6.78 -0.58 9.50
CA LEU A 151 7.43 -0.54 10.82
C LEU A 151 8.85 -1.12 10.79
N PHE A 152 9.03 -2.23 10.09
CA PHE A 152 10.35 -2.83 9.91
C PHE A 152 11.35 -1.84 9.30
N THR A 153 10.94 -1.10 8.28
CA THR A 153 11.84 -0.12 7.64
C THR A 153 12.13 1.07 8.52
N GLN A 154 11.11 1.61 9.20
CA GLN A 154 11.32 2.70 10.15
C GLN A 154 12.32 2.30 11.24
N THR A 155 12.21 1.08 11.77
CA THR A 155 13.14 0.55 12.77
C THR A 155 14.56 0.42 12.20
N GLN A 156 14.71 -0.07 10.97
CA GLN A 156 16.03 -0.19 10.33
C GLN A 156 16.66 1.18 10.07
N GLN A 157 15.89 2.16 9.64
CA GLN A 157 16.37 3.53 9.44
C GLN A 157 16.83 4.16 10.75
N ALA A 158 16.01 4.08 11.78
CA ALA A 158 16.36 4.61 13.12
C ALA A 158 17.65 3.96 13.68
N LEU A 159 17.82 2.65 13.48
CA LEU A 159 19.04 1.94 13.88
C LEU A 159 20.28 2.43 13.13
N MET A 160 20.17 2.64 11.81
CA MET A 160 21.28 3.18 11.01
C MET A 160 21.65 4.60 11.41
N GLU A 161 20.67 5.47 11.66
CA GLU A 161 20.90 6.83 12.13
C GLU A 161 21.60 6.82 13.49
N ALA A 162 21.14 6.00 14.44
CA ALA A 162 21.78 5.86 15.74
C ALA A 162 23.24 5.36 15.64
N GLN A 163 23.49 4.36 14.77
CA GLN A 163 24.86 3.87 14.55
C GLN A 163 25.78 4.93 13.90
N THR A 164 25.23 5.75 13.01
CA THR A 164 25.98 6.83 12.36
C THR A 164 26.36 7.90 13.36
N LEU A 165 25.42 8.36 14.19
CA LEU A 165 25.65 9.31 15.27
C LEU A 165 26.67 8.79 16.28
N TYR A 166 26.58 7.51 16.65
CA TYR A 166 27.53 6.89 17.57
C TYR A 166 28.96 6.91 17.01
N ARG A 167 29.14 6.58 15.72
CA ARG A 167 30.45 6.64 15.07
C ARG A 167 31.01 8.05 15.00
N GLN A 168 30.18 9.04 14.68
CA GLN A 168 30.59 10.45 14.66
C GLN A 168 31.05 10.91 16.03
N ASN A 169 30.28 10.63 17.10
CA ASN A 169 30.65 10.96 18.46
C ASN A 169 31.97 10.32 18.91
N LEU A 170 32.22 9.06 18.50
CA LEU A 170 33.51 8.42 18.77
C LEU A 170 34.67 9.13 18.06
N GLN A 171 34.50 9.49 16.78
CA GLN A 171 35.53 10.21 16.02
C GLN A 171 35.83 11.58 16.62
N ASP A 172 34.80 12.33 17.00
CA ASP A 172 34.96 13.65 17.66
C ASP A 172 35.66 13.53 19.00
N SER A 173 35.30 12.51 19.78
CA SER A 173 35.97 12.23 21.07
C SER A 173 37.44 11.89 20.89
N TRP A 174 37.80 11.08 19.88
CA TRP A 174 39.18 10.75 19.55
C TRP A 174 39.98 11.96 19.05
N LEU A 175 39.39 12.82 18.25
CA LEU A 175 39.99 14.05 17.75
C LEU A 175 40.27 15.05 18.91
N THR A 176 39.38 15.14 19.88
CA THR A 176 39.53 15.98 21.04
C THR A 176 40.64 15.43 21.93
N PHE A 177 40.63 14.13 22.20
CA PHE A 177 41.65 13.46 22.99
C PHE A 177 43.07 13.62 22.38
N SER A 178 43.21 13.42 21.07
CA SER A 178 44.51 13.55 20.38
C SER A 178 45.04 14.99 20.33
N ARG A 179 44.15 15.99 20.36
CA ARG A 179 44.55 17.42 20.48
C ARG A 179 45.08 17.76 21.86
N ASP A 180 44.45 17.23 22.91
CA ASP A 180 44.89 17.48 24.29
C ASP A 180 46.24 16.82 24.60
N GLU A 181 46.53 15.62 24.08
CA GLU A 181 47.84 14.99 24.22
C GLU A 181 48.97 15.75 23.49
N THR A 182 48.68 16.37 22.33
CA THR A 182 49.70 17.21 21.63
C THR A 182 49.96 18.52 22.33
N SER A 183 49.11 18.99 23.26
CA SER A 183 49.34 20.20 24.08
C SER A 183 50.18 19.94 25.32
N ILE A 184 50.44 18.68 25.70
CA ILE A 184 51.32 18.28 26.83
C ILE A 184 52.70 17.90 26.27
N GLY A 185 53.18 18.64 25.28
CA GLY A 185 54.48 18.46 24.66
C GLY A 185 55.56 19.26 25.32
N TYR A 186 56.46 18.56 26.04
CA TYR A 186 57.87 18.94 26.37
C TYR A 186 58.15 20.38 26.80
N GLN A 187 58.25 20.57 28.10
CA GLN A 187 59.21 21.47 28.70
C GLN A 187 60.48 20.71 29.09
#